data_091a49d7b64c3c8301056f2462ee30d2
#
_entry.id   091a49d7b64c3c8301056f2462ee30d2
#
_cell.length_a   1.000
_cell.length_b   1.000
_cell.length_c   1.000
_cell.angle_alpha   90.00
_cell.angle_beta   90.00
_cell.angle_gamma   90.00
#
_symmetry.space_group_name_H-M   'P 1'
#
loop_
_entity.id
_entity.type
_entity.pdbx_description
1 polymer ?
#
loop_
_entity_poly.entity_id
_entity_poly.type
_entity_poly.pdbx_seq_one_letter_code
_entity_poly.pdbx_strand_id
1 'polypeptide(L)'
;MKRNKSIGLSAAFSGHRTISEAKAEELENQLIETIRNLYNQGYRTFYCGMAIGFDLMVAFCLVYVKQEYGLDIRFIACIPFIGQESLFSEEDKFRYNTLLQAADEKVVIAKQYSKYSYLRRNDYMLQHSSTLIAYHDPSLSKGGTAYTIRKAIEMKKDVVNLF
;
A
#
# COMPACT_ATOMS: atom_id res chain seq x y z
N MET A 1 16.87 -0.96 27.61
CA MET A 1 15.76 -0.48 26.78
C MET A 1 15.93 -1.03 25.38
N LYS A 2 15.18 -2.05 25.00
CA LYS A 2 15.20 -2.58 23.63
C LYS A 2 14.53 -1.55 22.72
N ARG A 3 15.32 -0.79 21.97
CA ARG A 3 14.77 0.01 20.87
C ARG A 3 14.03 -0.93 19.94
N ASN A 4 12.75 -0.67 19.69
CA ASN A 4 11.97 -1.33 18.64
C ASN A 4 12.67 -1.09 17.30
N LYS A 5 13.54 -2.01 16.91
CA LYS A 5 14.35 -1.94 15.68
C LYS A 5 13.53 -2.14 14.38
N SER A 6 12.21 -2.37 14.48
CA SER A 6 11.41 -2.87 13.35
C SER A 6 10.58 -1.84 12.60
N ILE A 7 10.33 -0.66 13.16
CA ILE A 7 9.46 0.36 12.53
C ILE A 7 10.26 1.34 11.67
N GLY A 8 11.60 1.29 11.73
CA GLY A 8 12.51 2.23 11.06
C GLY A 8 12.00 2.73 9.71
N LEU A 9 12.75 2.70 8.69
CA LEU A 9 12.38 3.28 7.40
C LEU A 9 11.51 2.29 6.58
N SER A 10 10.22 2.24 6.90
CA SER A 10 9.20 1.46 6.20
C SER A 10 8.04 2.34 5.76
N ALA A 11 7.45 2.06 4.61
CA ALA A 11 6.34 2.80 4.06
C ALA A 11 5.10 1.91 3.88
N ALA A 12 3.93 2.48 4.15
CA ALA A 12 2.63 1.90 3.86
C ALA A 12 1.92 2.74 2.79
N PHE A 13 0.96 2.15 2.11
CA PHE A 13 0.20 2.81 1.05
C PHE A 13 -1.30 2.67 1.31
N SER A 14 -2.06 3.71 0.98
CA SER A 14 -3.52 3.68 1.00
C SER A 14 -4.08 4.70 0.01
N GLY A 15 -5.06 4.31 -0.81
CA GLY A 15 -5.63 5.20 -1.81
C GLY A 15 -6.98 4.73 -2.33
N HIS A 16 -7.54 5.54 -3.23
CA HIS A 16 -8.83 5.28 -3.84
C HIS A 16 -8.84 4.00 -4.68
N ARG A 17 -9.97 3.31 -4.69
CA ARG A 17 -10.18 2.11 -5.50
C ARG A 17 -10.41 2.41 -6.97
N THR A 18 -10.70 3.67 -7.32
CA THR A 18 -10.89 4.12 -8.68
C THR A 18 -9.88 5.19 -9.02
N ILE A 19 -9.11 4.97 -10.09
CA ILE A 19 -8.17 5.93 -10.63
C ILE A 19 -8.66 6.31 -12.03
N SER A 20 -8.78 7.61 -12.32
CA SER A 20 -9.17 8.04 -13.66
C SER A 20 -8.08 7.68 -14.68
N GLU A 21 -8.49 7.25 -15.88
CA GLU A 21 -7.54 6.91 -16.94
C GLU A 21 -6.62 8.09 -17.30
N ALA A 22 -7.16 9.31 -17.25
CA ALA A 22 -6.40 10.52 -17.56
C ALA A 22 -5.24 10.77 -16.58
N LYS A 23 -5.33 10.27 -15.34
CA LYS A 23 -4.31 10.47 -14.28
C LYS A 23 -3.46 9.24 -14.02
N ALA A 24 -3.82 8.09 -14.57
CA ALA A 24 -3.19 6.81 -14.23
C ALA A 24 -1.69 6.80 -14.54
N GLU A 25 -1.29 7.25 -15.73
CA GLU A 25 0.12 7.27 -16.14
C GLU A 25 0.95 8.22 -15.26
N GLU A 26 0.45 9.42 -15.00
CA GLU A 26 1.12 10.39 -14.15
C GLU A 26 1.30 9.85 -12.72
N LEU A 27 0.25 9.25 -12.16
CA LEU A 27 0.30 8.67 -10.83
C LEU A 27 1.29 7.49 -10.75
N GLU A 28 1.31 6.65 -11.76
CA GLU A 28 2.26 5.53 -11.83
C GLU A 28 3.71 6.05 -11.83
N ASN A 29 3.99 7.07 -12.63
CA ASN A 29 5.31 7.71 -12.66
C ASN A 29 5.67 8.36 -11.32
N GLN A 30 4.72 9.04 -10.66
CA GLN A 30 4.91 9.60 -9.33
C GLN A 30 5.22 8.50 -8.29
N LEU A 31 4.53 7.38 -8.37
CA LEU A 31 4.77 6.24 -7.45
C LEU A 31 6.16 5.65 -7.64
N ILE A 32 6.57 5.43 -8.87
CA ILE A 32 7.92 4.91 -9.17
C ILE A 32 8.98 5.86 -8.61
N GLU A 33 8.84 7.16 -8.85
CA GLU A 33 9.77 8.16 -8.35
C GLU A 33 9.76 8.23 -6.82
N THR A 34 8.57 8.20 -6.20
CA THR A 34 8.42 8.21 -4.73
C THR A 34 9.11 7.00 -4.09
N ILE A 35 8.90 5.80 -4.63
CA ILE A 35 9.54 4.59 -4.11
C ILE A 35 11.06 4.68 -4.25
N ARG A 36 11.56 5.16 -5.38
CA ARG A 36 13.01 5.32 -5.59
C ARG A 36 13.60 6.35 -4.63
N ASN A 37 12.91 7.47 -4.39
CA ASN A 37 13.36 8.49 -3.45
C ASN A 37 13.38 7.97 -2.01
N LEU A 38 12.36 7.22 -1.60
CA LEU A 38 12.33 6.56 -0.30
C LEU A 38 13.47 5.55 -0.17
N TYR A 39 13.73 4.77 -1.20
CA TYR A 39 14.85 3.84 -1.23
C TYR A 39 16.18 4.57 -0.99
N ASN A 40 16.39 5.71 -1.65
CA ASN A 40 17.60 6.53 -1.48
C ASN A 40 17.73 7.11 -0.08
N GLN A 41 16.60 7.26 0.65
CA GLN A 41 16.57 7.67 2.05
C GLN A 41 16.80 6.51 3.04
N GLY A 42 16.92 5.28 2.55
CA GLY A 42 17.14 4.09 3.36
C GLY A 42 15.93 3.20 3.59
N TYR A 43 14.77 3.52 3.00
CA TYR A 43 13.57 2.67 3.07
C TYR A 43 13.81 1.35 2.33
N ARG A 44 13.43 0.23 2.96
CA ARG A 44 13.61 -1.11 2.38
C ARG A 44 12.36 -1.97 2.44
N THR A 45 11.39 -1.63 3.25
CA THR A 45 10.17 -2.41 3.45
C THR A 45 8.95 -1.58 3.09
N PHE A 46 8.09 -2.14 2.24
CA PHE A 46 6.91 -1.48 1.67
C PHE A 46 5.69 -2.36 1.82
N TYR A 47 4.66 -1.85 2.49
CA TYR A 47 3.41 -2.56 2.80
C TYR A 47 2.30 -2.12 1.87
N CYS A 48 1.67 -3.08 1.19
CA CYS A 48 0.59 -2.85 0.23
C CYS A 48 -0.64 -3.69 0.56
N GLY A 49 -1.81 -3.08 0.54
CA GLY A 49 -3.06 -3.74 0.93
C GLY A 49 -3.74 -4.56 -0.15
N MET A 50 -3.27 -4.50 -1.38
CA MET A 50 -3.73 -5.32 -2.50
C MET A 50 -5.19 -5.11 -2.91
N ALA A 51 -5.82 -3.99 -2.54
CA ALA A 51 -7.14 -3.62 -3.05
C ALA A 51 -7.05 -3.15 -4.51
N ILE A 52 -8.17 -3.15 -5.22
CA ILE A 52 -8.23 -2.60 -6.58
C ILE A 52 -7.86 -1.12 -6.60
N GLY A 53 -7.50 -0.60 -7.77
CA GLY A 53 -7.13 0.79 -7.97
C GLY A 53 -5.73 1.11 -7.50
N PHE A 54 -5.60 2.04 -6.58
CA PHE A 54 -4.30 2.53 -6.10
C PHE A 54 -3.38 1.41 -5.59
N ASP A 55 -3.89 0.50 -4.77
CA ASP A 55 -3.06 -0.55 -4.17
C ASP A 55 -2.47 -1.49 -5.23
N LEU A 56 -3.25 -1.91 -6.24
CA LEU A 56 -2.71 -2.75 -7.31
C LEU A 56 -1.69 -2.00 -8.18
N MET A 57 -1.86 -0.69 -8.36
CA MET A 57 -0.86 0.14 -9.02
C MET A 57 0.43 0.21 -8.20
N VAL A 58 0.34 0.38 -6.88
CA VAL A 58 1.48 0.33 -5.97
C VAL A 58 2.21 -1.01 -6.08
N ALA A 59 1.49 -2.11 -6.02
CA ALA A 59 2.08 -3.46 -6.14
C ALA A 59 2.84 -3.62 -7.46
N PHE A 60 2.25 -3.17 -8.56
CA PHE A 60 2.93 -3.14 -9.86
C PHE A 60 4.23 -2.32 -9.81
N CYS A 61 4.17 -1.12 -9.25
CA CYS A 61 5.35 -0.24 -9.15
C CYS A 61 6.44 -0.85 -8.28
N LEU A 62 6.10 -1.51 -7.17
CA LEU A 62 7.07 -2.19 -6.32
C LEU A 62 7.79 -3.32 -7.05
N VAL A 63 7.06 -4.14 -7.79
CA VAL A 63 7.65 -5.20 -8.63
C VAL A 63 8.51 -4.60 -9.73
N TYR A 64 8.00 -3.55 -10.39
CA TYR A 64 8.71 -2.86 -11.46
C TYR A 64 10.07 -2.31 -11.03
N VAL A 65 10.13 -1.60 -9.89
CA VAL A 65 11.40 -1.02 -9.42
C VAL A 65 12.41 -2.09 -9.00
N LYS A 66 11.94 -3.23 -8.51
CA LYS A 66 12.83 -4.37 -8.22
C LYS A 66 13.44 -4.93 -9.50
N GLN A 67 12.65 -5.10 -10.53
CA GLN A 67 13.10 -5.71 -11.80
C GLN A 67 13.90 -4.75 -12.66
N GLU A 68 13.43 -3.53 -12.85
CA GLU A 68 14.02 -2.57 -13.78
C GLU A 68 15.19 -1.79 -13.17
N TYR A 69 15.13 -1.47 -11.89
CA TYR A 69 16.18 -0.71 -11.22
C TYR A 69 17.03 -1.56 -10.27
N GLY A 70 16.71 -2.82 -10.10
CA GLY A 70 17.43 -3.73 -9.21
C GLY A 70 17.42 -3.32 -7.75
N LEU A 71 16.36 -2.63 -7.30
CA LEU A 71 16.27 -2.18 -5.92
C LEU A 71 16.06 -3.35 -4.95
N ASP A 72 16.88 -3.40 -3.91
CA ASP A 72 16.78 -4.39 -2.84
C ASP A 72 15.72 -3.96 -1.82
N ILE A 73 14.47 -4.13 -2.18
CA ILE A 73 13.31 -3.84 -1.33
C ILE A 73 12.49 -5.09 -1.02
N ARG A 74 11.78 -5.04 0.09
CA ARG A 74 10.80 -6.06 0.47
C ARG A 74 9.40 -5.52 0.24
N PHE A 75 8.66 -6.20 -0.63
CA PHE A 75 7.25 -5.96 -0.87
C PHE A 75 6.42 -6.90 0.00
N ILE A 76 5.69 -6.35 0.96
CA ILE A 76 4.83 -7.11 1.88
C ILE A 76 3.37 -6.87 1.51
N ALA A 77 2.69 -7.92 1.07
CA ALA A 77 1.27 -7.88 0.78
C ALA A 77 0.45 -8.13 2.05
N CYS A 78 -0.38 -7.17 2.43
CA CYS A 78 -1.23 -7.24 3.61
C CYS A 78 -2.67 -7.51 3.20
N ILE A 79 -3.13 -8.73 3.43
CA ILE A 79 -4.43 -9.23 2.97
C ILE A 79 -5.45 -9.09 4.11
N PRO A 80 -6.54 -8.33 3.94
CA PRO A 80 -7.51 -8.10 5.01
C PRO A 80 -8.24 -9.37 5.42
N PHE A 81 -8.56 -10.23 4.45
CA PHE A 81 -9.18 -11.54 4.67
C PHE A 81 -8.94 -12.42 3.43
N ILE A 82 -9.00 -13.72 3.61
CA ILE A 82 -8.84 -14.68 2.50
C ILE A 82 -9.99 -14.50 1.52
N GLY A 83 -9.67 -14.28 0.25
CA GLY A 83 -10.67 -14.11 -0.81
C GLY A 83 -11.12 -12.67 -1.04
N GLN A 84 -10.33 -11.66 -0.61
CA GLN A 84 -10.69 -10.27 -0.91
C GLN A 84 -10.90 -10.01 -2.41
N GLU A 85 -10.24 -10.78 -3.28
CA GLU A 85 -10.31 -10.66 -4.72
C GLU A 85 -11.54 -11.31 -5.35
N SER A 86 -12.36 -12.00 -4.57
CA SER A 86 -13.47 -12.81 -5.09
C SER A 86 -14.50 -12.00 -5.89
N LEU A 87 -14.70 -10.74 -5.57
CA LEU A 87 -15.62 -9.83 -6.27
C LEU A 87 -14.93 -8.89 -7.28
N PHE A 88 -13.64 -9.05 -7.49
CA PHE A 88 -12.92 -8.29 -8.50
C PHE A 88 -13.34 -8.76 -9.91
N SER A 89 -13.15 -7.89 -10.92
CA SER A 89 -13.24 -8.32 -12.31
C SER A 89 -12.22 -9.43 -12.61
N GLU A 90 -12.41 -10.19 -13.68
CA GLU A 90 -11.45 -11.23 -14.07
C GLU A 90 -10.08 -10.64 -14.38
N GLU A 91 -10.03 -9.45 -14.98
CA GLU A 91 -8.77 -8.73 -15.24
C GLU A 91 -8.08 -8.35 -13.92
N ASP A 92 -8.78 -7.78 -12.97
CA ASP A 92 -8.22 -7.40 -11.66
C ASP A 92 -7.82 -8.62 -10.82
N LYS A 93 -8.58 -9.73 -10.90
CA LYS A 93 -8.17 -10.99 -10.26
C LYS A 93 -6.84 -11.51 -10.82
N PHE A 94 -6.68 -11.47 -12.12
CA PHE A 94 -5.44 -11.89 -12.77
C PHE A 94 -4.27 -11.02 -12.32
N ARG A 95 -4.44 -9.71 -12.33
CA ARG A 95 -3.43 -8.76 -11.83
C ARG A 95 -3.10 -9.00 -10.36
N TYR A 96 -4.13 -9.12 -9.54
CA TYR A 96 -3.98 -9.41 -8.10
C TYR A 96 -3.15 -10.67 -7.87
N ASN A 97 -3.53 -11.77 -8.50
CA ASN A 97 -2.84 -13.05 -8.31
C ASN A 97 -1.39 -13.00 -8.81
N THR A 98 -1.15 -12.37 -9.94
CA THR A 98 0.20 -12.22 -10.51
C THR A 98 1.10 -11.39 -9.59
N LEU A 99 0.61 -10.26 -9.10
CA LEU A 99 1.37 -9.38 -8.21
C LEU A 99 1.56 -10.00 -6.82
N LEU A 100 0.55 -10.71 -6.32
CA LEU A 100 0.65 -11.39 -5.04
C LEU A 100 1.74 -12.46 -5.03
N GLN A 101 1.90 -13.20 -6.14
CA GLN A 101 2.98 -14.18 -6.28
C GLN A 101 4.37 -13.52 -6.26
N ALA A 102 4.47 -12.27 -6.69
CA ALA A 102 5.72 -11.52 -6.68
C ALA A 102 6.04 -10.85 -5.33
N ALA A 103 5.11 -10.88 -4.38
CA ALA A 103 5.36 -10.37 -3.03
C ALA A 103 6.42 -11.20 -2.31
N ASP A 104 7.28 -10.52 -1.55
CA ASP A 104 8.31 -11.18 -0.74
C ASP A 104 7.69 -11.85 0.50
N GLU A 105 6.61 -11.28 1.02
CA GLU A 105 5.88 -11.79 2.19
C GLU A 105 4.39 -11.48 2.06
N LYS A 106 3.57 -12.38 2.58
CA LYS A 106 2.11 -12.22 2.68
C LYS A 106 1.70 -12.25 4.13
N VAL A 107 0.97 -11.24 4.56
CA VAL A 107 0.39 -11.15 5.90
C VAL A 107 -1.12 -11.19 5.76
N VAL A 108 -1.75 -12.24 6.30
CA VAL A 108 -3.22 -12.38 6.30
C VAL A 108 -3.73 -11.95 7.66
N ILE A 109 -4.55 -10.89 7.69
CA ILE A 109 -5.06 -10.30 8.94
C ILE A 109 -6.15 -11.16 9.55
N ALA A 110 -7.06 -11.69 8.72
CA ALA A 110 -8.16 -12.54 9.15
C ALA A 110 -8.47 -13.61 8.11
N LYS A 111 -9.02 -14.74 8.56
CA LYS A 111 -9.44 -15.82 7.64
C LYS A 111 -10.72 -15.47 6.90
N GLN A 112 -11.64 -14.73 7.55
CA GLN A 112 -12.96 -14.43 7.04
C GLN A 112 -13.22 -12.93 7.03
N TYR A 113 -14.09 -12.49 6.12
CA TYR A 113 -14.54 -11.11 6.04
C TYR A 113 -15.29 -10.68 7.31
N SER A 114 -15.02 -9.46 7.76
CA SER A 114 -15.86 -8.71 8.70
C SER A 114 -15.92 -7.25 8.24
N LYS A 115 -16.86 -6.49 8.76
CA LYS A 115 -16.99 -5.06 8.44
C LYS A 115 -15.76 -4.23 8.82
N TYR A 116 -14.90 -4.76 9.69
CA TYR A 116 -13.67 -4.10 10.15
C TYR A 116 -12.40 -4.59 9.45
N SER A 117 -12.50 -5.56 8.54
CA SER A 117 -11.34 -6.22 7.93
C SER A 117 -10.39 -5.25 7.26
N TYR A 118 -10.92 -4.32 6.46
CA TYR A 118 -10.09 -3.35 5.75
C TYR A 118 -9.40 -2.36 6.70
N LEU A 119 -10.10 -1.90 7.73
CA LEU A 119 -9.53 -0.98 8.72
C LEU A 119 -8.45 -1.67 9.56
N ARG A 120 -8.66 -2.92 9.94
CA ARG A 120 -7.66 -3.72 10.66
C ARG A 120 -6.39 -3.91 9.83
N ARG A 121 -6.54 -4.19 8.53
CA ARG A 121 -5.41 -4.29 7.63
C ARG A 121 -4.65 -2.96 7.56
N ASN A 122 -5.36 -1.85 7.41
CA ASN A 122 -4.74 -0.52 7.36
C ASN A 122 -4.03 -0.18 8.67
N ASP A 123 -4.64 -0.47 9.82
CA ASP A 123 -4.02 -0.29 11.13
C ASP A 123 -2.73 -1.12 11.26
N TYR A 124 -2.74 -2.37 10.81
CA TYR A 124 -1.55 -3.22 10.78
C TYR A 124 -0.41 -2.57 9.98
N MET A 125 -0.71 -2.09 8.77
CA MET A 125 0.29 -1.44 7.93
C MET A 125 0.87 -0.18 8.59
N LEU A 126 0.03 0.64 9.21
CA LEU A 126 0.47 1.84 9.93
C LEU A 126 1.33 1.50 11.16
N GLN A 127 0.99 0.46 11.90
CA GLN A 127 1.77 0.02 13.06
C GLN A 127 3.19 -0.43 12.69
N HIS A 128 3.39 -0.87 11.44
CA HIS A 128 4.66 -1.42 10.96
C HIS A 128 5.43 -0.46 10.05
N SER A 129 4.97 0.78 9.88
CA SER A 129 5.60 1.75 9.00
C SER A 129 5.81 3.10 9.66
N SER A 130 6.74 3.88 9.13
CA SER A 130 7.02 5.24 9.59
C SER A 130 6.36 6.31 8.71
N THR A 131 6.02 5.96 7.47
CA THR A 131 5.47 6.88 6.47
C THR A 131 4.28 6.24 5.77
N LEU A 132 3.24 7.03 5.57
CA LEU A 132 2.09 6.67 4.72
C LEU A 132 2.16 7.45 3.41
N ILE A 133 2.16 6.73 2.30
CA ILE A 133 1.97 7.29 0.96
C ILE A 133 0.52 7.07 0.57
N ALA A 134 -0.21 8.16 0.37
CA ALA A 134 -1.64 8.14 0.11
C ALA A 134 -1.99 8.69 -1.26
N TYR A 135 -3.13 8.27 -1.79
CA TYR A 135 -3.79 8.90 -2.91
C TYR A 135 -5.24 9.19 -2.52
N HIS A 136 -5.49 10.41 -2.08
CA HIS A 136 -6.77 10.78 -1.48
C HIS A 136 -7.20 12.18 -1.93
N ASP A 137 -8.39 12.28 -2.52
CA ASP A 137 -9.03 13.56 -2.82
C ASP A 137 -9.37 14.28 -1.51
N PRO A 138 -8.74 15.44 -1.22
CA PRO A 138 -8.96 16.15 0.05
C PRO A 138 -10.39 16.64 0.27
N SER A 139 -11.19 16.74 -0.80
CA SER A 139 -12.60 17.12 -0.70
C SER A 139 -13.49 16.02 -0.08
N LEU A 140 -12.99 14.78 -0.02
CA LEU A 140 -13.70 13.64 0.53
C LEU A 140 -13.32 13.42 1.99
N SER A 141 -14.28 13.56 2.91
CA SER A 141 -14.05 13.41 4.34
C SER A 141 -14.29 11.99 4.87
N LYS A 142 -14.86 11.11 4.05
CA LYS A 142 -15.25 9.74 4.41
C LYS A 142 -14.49 8.70 3.59
N GLY A 143 -14.50 7.45 4.06
CA GLY A 143 -13.90 6.30 3.39
C GLY A 143 -12.63 5.81 4.07
N GLY A 144 -12.14 4.67 3.61
CA GLY A 144 -11.00 3.97 4.20
C GLY A 144 -9.69 4.76 4.14
N THR A 145 -9.45 5.46 3.03
CA THR A 145 -8.22 6.27 2.88
C THR A 145 -8.24 7.49 3.79
N ALA A 146 -9.39 8.18 3.89
CA ALA A 146 -9.54 9.31 4.82
C ALA A 146 -9.31 8.86 6.28
N TYR A 147 -9.87 7.73 6.69
CA TYR A 147 -9.62 7.12 7.98
C TYR A 147 -8.13 6.84 8.20
N THR A 148 -7.49 6.22 7.24
CA THR A 148 -6.07 5.83 7.34
C THR A 148 -5.16 7.04 7.48
N ILE A 149 -5.44 8.12 6.74
CA ILE A 149 -4.69 9.38 6.86
C ILE A 149 -4.85 9.98 8.27
N ARG A 150 -6.08 10.07 8.78
CA ARG A 150 -6.33 10.58 10.14
C ARG A 150 -5.60 9.75 11.19
N LYS A 151 -5.67 8.44 11.06
CA LYS A 151 -4.98 7.51 11.97
C LYS A 151 -3.46 7.69 11.93
N ALA A 152 -2.89 7.82 10.74
CA ALA A 152 -1.46 8.06 10.57
C ALA A 152 -1.00 9.34 11.26
N ILE A 153 -1.78 10.43 11.12
CA ILE A 153 -1.50 11.70 11.78
C ILE A 153 -1.57 11.55 13.30
N GLU A 154 -2.59 10.88 13.83
CA GLU A 154 -2.70 10.59 15.28
C GLU A 154 -1.51 9.80 15.80
N MET A 155 -1.00 8.85 15.02
CA MET A 155 0.18 8.04 15.34
C MET A 155 1.50 8.75 15.09
N LYS A 156 1.48 10.01 14.67
CA LYS A 156 2.66 10.84 14.35
C LYS A 156 3.53 10.23 13.24
N LYS A 157 2.90 9.60 12.26
CA LYS A 157 3.56 9.13 11.04
C LYS A 157 3.66 10.27 10.04
N ASP A 158 4.68 10.24 9.19
CA ASP A 158 4.75 11.12 8.03
C ASP A 158 3.70 10.71 7.00
N VAL A 159 3.05 11.68 6.39
CA VAL A 159 2.02 11.43 5.36
C VAL A 159 2.36 12.23 4.11
N VAL A 160 2.41 11.54 2.97
CA VAL A 160 2.57 12.13 1.64
C VAL A 160 1.36 11.78 0.82
N ASN A 161 0.60 12.79 0.37
CA ASN A 161 -0.56 12.60 -0.50
C ASN A 161 -0.19 12.95 -1.95
N LEU A 162 -0.34 11.99 -2.84
CA LEU A 162 0.01 12.13 -4.26
C LEU A 162 -1.16 12.63 -5.13
N PHE A 163 -2.35 12.89 -4.52
CA PHE A 163 -3.52 13.39 -5.25
C PHE A 163 -3.31 14.81 -5.78
#